data_7766db8627c138e7d734c1b8a920f80c
#
_entry.id   7766db8627c138e7d734c1b8a920f80c
#
_cell.length_a   1.000
_cell.length_b   1.000
_cell.length_c   1.000
_cell.angle_alpha   90.00
_cell.angle_beta   90.00
_cell.angle_gamma   90.00
#
_symmetry.space_group_name_H-M   'P 1'
#
loop_
_entity.id
_entity.type
_entity.pdbx_description
1 polymer ?
#
loop_
_entity_poly.entity_id
_entity_poly.type
_entity_poly.pdbx_seq_one_letter_code
_entity_poly.pdbx_strand_id
1 'polypeptide(L)'
;MTGNLLNRARHIAALFGVLLLPIHPALAETVEAKLPNGIIATADFRTGQPARPAVLLLHGFLQTRHSPPMSSLANTLADQGYTVLTPTLTLGINRRTKSLACEAVHTHTLEGDIAEISYWVNWLANKGYGSITLIGHSFGSTQIIYYLAQKPNPAVKKTILTSLVPLLSKPKEVQKALAQVKQARTSERAWERFTLSYCNGNYVAPHAAYLSYVTNDHNKTLDLLGKTKAPVEVILGGADTAMESIWPEKIRARGIPVTVIDKAGHFFDDAQEFDLSDKVESILKTLPAGKK
;
A
#
# COMPACT_ATOMS: atom_id res chain seq x y z
N MET A 1 76.94 -23.35 -39.96
CA MET A 1 76.73 -21.96 -39.52
C MET A 1 75.26 -21.80 -39.16
N THR A 2 74.99 -21.79 -37.91
CA THR A 2 73.66 -21.91 -37.34
C THR A 2 73.11 -20.52 -36.98
N GLY A 3 71.98 -20.15 -37.50
CA GLY A 3 71.26 -18.91 -37.19
C GLY A 3 69.97 -19.17 -36.39
N ASN A 4 69.97 -18.85 -35.09
CA ASN A 4 68.85 -18.94 -34.23
C ASN A 4 67.83 -17.80 -34.48
N LEU A 5 66.58 -18.16 -34.81
CA LEU A 5 65.44 -17.25 -34.82
C LEU A 5 64.66 -17.34 -33.50
N LEU A 6 64.80 -16.33 -32.67
CA LEU A 6 64.05 -16.12 -31.43
C LEU A 6 62.62 -15.62 -31.74
N ASN A 7 61.67 -16.49 -31.50
CA ASN A 7 60.24 -16.19 -31.60
C ASN A 7 59.76 -15.41 -30.36
N ARG A 8 59.48 -14.09 -30.50
CA ARG A 8 58.90 -13.25 -29.42
C ARG A 8 57.39 -13.31 -29.52
N ALA A 9 56.77 -14.14 -28.69
CA ALA A 9 55.34 -14.10 -28.49
C ALA A 9 54.96 -12.82 -27.68
N ARG A 10 54.21 -11.92 -28.30
CA ARG A 10 53.59 -10.77 -27.66
C ARG A 10 52.26 -11.18 -27.02
N HIS A 11 52.21 -11.29 -25.70
CA HIS A 11 50.95 -11.42 -24.96
C HIS A 11 50.26 -10.08 -24.96
N ILE A 12 49.11 -9.97 -25.66
CA ILE A 12 48.19 -8.85 -25.57
C ILE A 12 47.26 -9.18 -24.42
N ALA A 13 47.47 -8.53 -23.25
CA ALA A 13 46.52 -8.57 -22.17
C ALA A 13 45.36 -7.62 -22.50
N ALA A 14 44.19 -8.18 -22.84
CA ALA A 14 42.96 -7.42 -22.99
C ALA A 14 42.43 -7.07 -21.61
N LEU A 15 42.60 -5.81 -21.18
CA LEU A 15 41.93 -5.27 -20.03
C LEU A 15 40.44 -5.07 -20.36
N PHE A 16 39.58 -5.96 -19.86
CA PHE A 16 38.14 -5.74 -19.81
C PHE A 16 37.85 -4.72 -18.70
N GLY A 17 37.75 -3.46 -19.04
CA GLY A 17 37.26 -2.42 -18.15
C GLY A 17 35.77 -2.65 -17.94
N VAL A 18 35.40 -3.11 -16.74
CA VAL A 18 33.99 -3.09 -16.28
C VAL A 18 33.60 -1.64 -16.07
N LEU A 19 32.83 -1.09 -17.01
CA LEU A 19 32.21 0.23 -16.86
C LEU A 19 31.12 0.11 -15.76
N LEU A 20 31.46 0.46 -14.53
CA LEU A 20 30.51 0.71 -13.44
C LEU A 20 29.76 1.99 -13.79
N LEU A 21 28.60 1.85 -14.44
CA LEU A 21 27.66 2.96 -14.58
C LEU A 21 27.19 3.39 -13.18
N PRO A 22 27.28 4.68 -12.82
CA PRO A 22 26.77 5.14 -11.54
C PRO A 22 25.26 4.89 -11.50
N ILE A 23 24.79 4.11 -10.53
CA ILE A 23 23.38 3.94 -10.24
C ILE A 23 22.93 5.26 -9.61
N HIS A 24 22.38 6.16 -10.41
CA HIS A 24 21.72 7.35 -9.88
C HIS A 24 20.38 6.90 -9.28
N PRO A 25 20.05 7.31 -8.04
CA PRO A 25 18.71 7.10 -7.51
C PRO A 25 17.70 7.73 -8.47
N ALA A 26 16.77 6.95 -8.96
CA ALA A 26 15.73 7.47 -9.84
C ALA A 26 14.89 8.48 -9.06
N LEU A 27 14.93 9.75 -9.47
CA LEU A 27 14.06 10.78 -8.92
C LEU A 27 12.60 10.34 -9.08
N ALA A 28 11.79 10.64 -8.07
CA ALA A 28 10.36 10.38 -8.16
C ALA A 28 9.73 11.27 -9.25
N GLU A 29 9.06 10.64 -10.20
CA GLU A 29 8.20 11.31 -11.17
C GLU A 29 6.78 11.32 -10.61
N THR A 30 6.15 12.50 -10.49
CA THR A 30 4.72 12.56 -10.19
C THR A 30 3.93 12.27 -11.47
N VAL A 31 3.20 11.17 -11.46
CA VAL A 31 2.34 10.75 -12.57
C VAL A 31 0.89 11.10 -12.26
N GLU A 32 0.17 11.53 -13.29
CA GLU A 32 -1.27 11.83 -13.23
C GLU A 32 -2.06 10.79 -14.01
N ALA A 33 -3.26 10.48 -13.52
CA ALA A 33 -4.17 9.57 -14.18
C ALA A 33 -5.61 10.09 -14.07
N LYS A 34 -6.32 10.16 -15.19
CA LYS A 34 -7.75 10.47 -15.19
C LYS A 34 -8.53 9.19 -14.91
N LEU A 35 -9.18 9.15 -13.76
CA LEU A 35 -10.03 8.02 -13.36
C LEU A 35 -11.33 7.99 -14.18
N PRO A 36 -12.04 6.85 -14.21
CA PRO A 36 -13.31 6.73 -14.95
C PRO A 36 -14.39 7.72 -14.53
N ASN A 37 -14.37 8.16 -13.26
CA ASN A 37 -15.28 9.19 -12.73
C ASN A 37 -14.87 10.63 -13.09
N GLY A 38 -13.81 10.81 -13.89
CA GLY A 38 -13.30 12.10 -14.35
C GLY A 38 -12.32 12.79 -13.38
N ILE A 39 -12.14 12.29 -12.17
CA ILE A 39 -11.20 12.83 -11.18
C ILE A 39 -9.77 12.52 -11.62
N ILE A 40 -8.85 13.46 -11.41
CA ILE A 40 -7.42 13.27 -11.67
C ILE A 40 -6.75 12.79 -10.40
N ALA A 41 -6.25 11.57 -10.42
CA ALA A 41 -5.45 10.96 -9.39
C ALA A 41 -3.96 11.21 -9.62
N THR A 42 -3.15 11.21 -8.55
CA THR A 42 -1.70 11.41 -8.62
C THR A 42 -0.97 10.33 -7.84
N ALA A 43 0.20 9.93 -8.34
CA ALA A 43 1.11 9.03 -7.64
C ALA A 43 2.55 9.47 -7.90
N ASP A 44 3.46 9.15 -6.98
CA ASP A 44 4.89 9.22 -7.26
C ASP A 44 5.35 7.85 -7.78
N PHE A 45 6.07 7.88 -8.89
CA PHE A 45 6.59 6.69 -9.56
C PHE A 45 8.11 6.77 -9.67
N ARG A 46 8.77 5.69 -9.27
CA ARG A 46 10.22 5.52 -9.40
C ARG A 46 10.50 4.21 -10.11
N THR A 47 11.21 4.28 -11.23
CA THR A 47 11.61 3.08 -11.96
C THR A 47 12.83 2.45 -11.29
N GLY A 48 12.73 1.17 -10.98
CA GLY A 48 13.82 0.36 -10.42
C GLY A 48 14.41 -0.62 -11.43
N GLN A 49 15.10 -1.63 -10.91
CA GLN A 49 15.73 -2.69 -11.69
C GLN A 49 14.69 -3.65 -12.28
N PRO A 50 14.77 -4.03 -13.56
CA PRO A 50 13.78 -4.91 -14.21
C PRO A 50 13.62 -6.29 -13.55
N ALA A 51 14.68 -6.80 -12.91
CA ALA A 51 14.66 -8.10 -12.25
C ALA A 51 13.91 -8.09 -10.90
N ARG A 52 13.60 -6.93 -10.35
CA ARG A 52 12.87 -6.80 -9.07
C ARG A 52 11.37 -6.61 -9.31
N PRO A 53 10.50 -7.10 -8.40
CA PRO A 53 9.07 -6.82 -8.49
C PRO A 53 8.78 -5.33 -8.37
N ALA A 54 7.69 -4.87 -8.98
CA ALA A 54 7.16 -3.55 -8.70
C ALA A 54 6.41 -3.56 -7.36
N VAL A 55 6.49 -2.47 -6.61
CA VAL A 55 5.85 -2.31 -5.31
C VAL A 55 4.88 -1.13 -5.36
N LEU A 56 3.61 -1.36 -5.01
CA LEU A 56 2.63 -0.31 -4.78
C LEU A 56 2.43 -0.16 -3.27
N LEU A 57 2.71 1.05 -2.74
CA LEU A 57 2.51 1.36 -1.32
C LEU A 57 1.30 2.26 -1.14
N LEU A 58 0.42 1.89 -0.21
CA LEU A 58 -0.81 2.60 0.09
C LEU A 58 -0.82 3.15 1.51
N HIS A 59 -1.06 4.45 1.62
CA HIS A 59 -1.15 5.21 2.87
C HIS A 59 -2.38 4.85 3.72
N GLY A 60 -2.39 5.27 4.98
CA GLY A 60 -3.50 5.09 5.94
C GLY A 60 -4.68 6.05 5.74
N PHE A 61 -5.62 5.99 6.70
CA PHE A 61 -6.88 6.74 6.67
C PHE A 61 -6.65 8.26 6.55
N LEU A 62 -7.28 8.89 5.56
CA LEU A 62 -7.21 10.32 5.22
C LEU A 62 -5.79 10.87 4.93
N GLN A 63 -4.75 10.04 4.98
CA GLN A 63 -3.35 10.39 4.75
C GLN A 63 -3.02 10.57 3.26
N THR A 64 -1.74 10.78 2.97
CA THR A 64 -1.18 10.88 1.61
C THR A 64 0.05 9.98 1.46
N ARG A 65 0.55 9.85 0.24
CA ARG A 65 1.81 9.15 -0.06
C ARG A 65 3.04 9.69 0.67
N HIS A 66 2.96 10.93 1.18
CA HIS A 66 4.04 11.57 1.93
C HIS A 66 3.96 11.32 3.44
N SER A 67 2.96 10.57 3.90
CA SER A 67 2.81 10.25 5.33
C SER A 67 3.66 9.03 5.72
N PRO A 68 4.35 9.07 6.90
CA PRO A 68 5.03 7.87 7.42
C PRO A 68 4.03 6.76 7.76
N PRO A 69 4.48 5.52 7.82
CA PRO A 69 5.81 5.02 7.44
C PRO A 69 5.96 4.82 5.92
N MET A 70 4.89 5.04 5.13
CA MET A 70 4.89 4.69 3.71
C MET A 70 5.87 5.53 2.88
N SER A 71 6.06 6.81 3.22
CA SER A 71 7.02 7.67 2.53
C SER A 71 8.47 7.21 2.71
N SER A 72 8.86 6.88 3.93
CA SER A 72 10.20 6.40 4.25
C SER A 72 10.46 5.03 3.62
N LEU A 73 9.51 4.10 3.77
CA LEU A 73 9.60 2.78 3.16
C LEU A 73 9.71 2.86 1.63
N ALA A 74 8.97 3.79 0.98
CA ALA A 74 9.06 4.02 -0.46
C ALA A 74 10.46 4.48 -0.88
N ASN A 75 11.10 5.37 -0.11
CA ASN A 75 12.46 5.83 -0.36
C ASN A 75 13.45 4.66 -0.23
N THR A 76 13.40 3.93 0.89
CA THR A 76 14.27 2.78 1.14
C THR A 76 14.17 1.73 0.04
N LEU A 77 12.96 1.36 -0.38
CA LEU A 77 12.77 0.38 -1.45
C LEU A 77 13.27 0.88 -2.82
N ALA A 78 13.08 2.17 -3.12
CA ALA A 78 13.60 2.75 -4.35
C ALA A 78 15.13 2.77 -4.36
N ASP A 79 15.78 3.13 -3.25
CA ASP A 79 17.23 3.10 -3.09
C ASP A 79 17.81 1.68 -3.23
N GLN A 80 17.03 0.68 -2.80
CA GLN A 80 17.34 -0.73 -3.00
C GLN A 80 17.07 -1.21 -4.45
N GLY A 81 16.57 -0.35 -5.35
CA GLY A 81 16.35 -0.65 -6.75
C GLY A 81 15.01 -1.32 -7.07
N TYR A 82 14.02 -1.28 -6.19
CA TYR A 82 12.66 -1.67 -6.54
C TYR A 82 11.97 -0.58 -7.39
N THR A 83 11.11 -0.99 -8.31
CA THR A 83 10.15 -0.05 -8.90
C THR A 83 9.08 0.24 -7.87
N VAL A 84 8.85 1.52 -7.58
CA VAL A 84 7.93 1.96 -6.52
C VAL A 84 6.86 2.89 -7.07
N LEU A 85 5.61 2.60 -6.76
CA LEU A 85 4.45 3.46 -7.02
C LEU A 85 3.74 3.79 -5.72
N THR A 86 3.61 5.07 -5.41
CA THR A 86 2.92 5.55 -4.21
C THR A 86 1.77 6.47 -4.60
N PRO A 87 0.55 5.98 -4.77
CA PRO A 87 -0.60 6.83 -5.03
C PRO A 87 -1.03 7.60 -3.77
N THR A 88 -1.56 8.79 -3.96
CA THR A 88 -2.43 9.43 -2.98
C THR A 88 -3.86 9.22 -3.44
N LEU A 89 -4.64 8.39 -2.72
CA LEU A 89 -6.05 8.18 -3.07
C LEU A 89 -6.78 9.52 -3.14
N THR A 90 -7.58 9.72 -4.17
CA THR A 90 -8.24 11.01 -4.44
C THR A 90 -9.24 11.40 -3.37
N LEU A 91 -9.92 10.43 -2.77
CA LEU A 91 -11.02 10.66 -1.82
C LEU A 91 -12.04 11.68 -2.38
N GLY A 92 -12.27 11.64 -3.69
CA GLY A 92 -13.18 12.56 -4.40
C GLY A 92 -12.58 13.92 -4.78
N ILE A 93 -11.28 14.16 -4.56
CA ILE A 93 -10.60 15.45 -4.78
C ILE A 93 -9.58 15.34 -5.91
N ASN A 94 -9.69 16.21 -6.92
CA ASN A 94 -8.72 16.31 -8.01
C ASN A 94 -7.32 16.64 -7.49
N ARG A 95 -6.31 15.87 -7.93
CA ARG A 95 -4.89 16.10 -7.61
C ARG A 95 -4.65 16.29 -6.12
N ARG A 96 -5.28 15.48 -5.29
CA ARG A 96 -5.13 15.58 -3.83
C ARG A 96 -3.66 15.41 -3.41
N THR A 97 -3.15 16.36 -2.65
CA THR A 97 -1.76 16.37 -2.14
C THR A 97 -1.67 16.52 -0.63
N LYS A 98 -2.80 16.81 0.05
CA LYS A 98 -2.84 17.03 1.50
C LYS A 98 -3.69 15.98 2.20
N SER A 99 -3.34 15.65 3.43
CA SER A 99 -4.20 14.89 4.33
C SER A 99 -5.51 15.64 4.56
N LEU A 100 -6.60 14.90 4.74
CA LEU A 100 -7.90 15.52 5.01
C LEU A 100 -8.12 15.65 6.51
N ALA A 101 -8.68 16.78 6.92
CA ALA A 101 -9.16 16.95 8.29
C ALA A 101 -10.45 16.13 8.49
N CYS A 102 -10.68 15.68 9.72
CA CYS A 102 -11.91 14.95 10.07
C CYS A 102 -13.18 15.75 9.77
N GLU A 103 -13.12 17.08 9.94
CA GLU A 103 -14.21 18.02 9.75
C GLU A 103 -14.45 18.35 8.26
N ALA A 104 -13.58 17.95 7.38
CA ALA A 104 -13.83 18.06 5.94
C ALA A 104 -15.03 17.17 5.57
N VAL A 105 -15.70 17.56 4.49
CA VAL A 105 -16.82 16.78 4.01
C VAL A 105 -16.32 15.60 3.18
N HIS A 106 -16.63 14.41 3.65
CA HIS A 106 -16.18 13.14 3.05
C HIS A 106 -17.31 12.50 2.24
N THR A 107 -17.26 12.65 0.92
CA THR A 107 -18.25 12.05 -0.01
C THR A 107 -17.73 10.77 -0.66
N HIS A 108 -16.46 10.42 -0.45
CA HIS A 108 -15.85 9.22 -0.99
C HIS A 108 -16.37 7.96 -0.28
N THR A 109 -16.26 6.82 -0.95
CA THR A 109 -16.72 5.52 -0.45
C THR A 109 -15.60 4.49 -0.55
N LEU A 110 -15.70 3.42 0.24
CA LEU A 110 -14.73 2.32 0.16
C LEU A 110 -14.68 1.70 -1.24
N GLU A 111 -15.81 1.58 -1.92
CA GLU A 111 -15.88 1.05 -3.29
C GLU A 111 -15.11 1.95 -4.26
N GLY A 112 -15.22 3.28 -4.09
CA GLY A 112 -14.45 4.25 -4.87
C GLY A 112 -12.95 4.12 -4.64
N ASP A 113 -12.53 3.96 -3.39
CA ASP A 113 -11.12 3.75 -3.02
C ASP A 113 -10.56 2.45 -3.63
N ILE A 114 -11.33 1.36 -3.57
CA ILE A 114 -10.95 0.07 -4.15
C ILE A 114 -10.84 0.16 -5.69
N ALA A 115 -11.74 0.87 -6.34
CA ALA A 115 -11.68 1.11 -7.78
C ALA A 115 -10.41 1.88 -8.17
N GLU A 116 -10.00 2.86 -7.37
CA GLU A 116 -8.76 3.61 -7.59
C GLU A 116 -7.51 2.73 -7.37
N ILE A 117 -7.50 1.89 -6.33
CA ILE A 117 -6.42 0.90 -6.11
C ILE A 117 -6.32 -0.02 -7.33
N SER A 118 -7.45 -0.55 -7.80
CA SER A 118 -7.50 -1.40 -9.00
C SER A 118 -6.94 -0.68 -10.23
N TYR A 119 -7.25 0.60 -10.40
CA TYR A 119 -6.70 1.42 -11.47
C TYR A 119 -5.17 1.47 -11.42
N TRP A 120 -4.59 1.79 -10.26
CA TRP A 120 -3.13 1.91 -10.11
C TRP A 120 -2.39 0.58 -10.26
N VAL A 121 -2.98 -0.53 -9.81
CA VAL A 121 -2.44 -1.87 -10.06
C VAL A 121 -2.43 -2.19 -11.56
N ASN A 122 -3.55 -1.92 -12.24
CA ASN A 122 -3.64 -2.11 -13.69
C ASN A 122 -2.68 -1.18 -14.46
N TRP A 123 -2.46 0.03 -13.99
CA TRP A 123 -1.49 0.96 -14.57
C TRP A 123 -0.06 0.38 -14.54
N LEU A 124 0.36 -0.22 -13.41
CA LEU A 124 1.64 -0.94 -13.33
C LEU A 124 1.66 -2.15 -14.27
N ALA A 125 0.62 -2.97 -14.27
CA ALA A 125 0.55 -4.15 -15.12
C ALA A 125 0.63 -3.77 -16.62
N ASN A 126 -0.05 -2.70 -17.04
CA ASN A 126 -0.02 -2.18 -18.41
C ASN A 126 1.34 -1.59 -18.80
N LYS A 127 2.17 -1.17 -17.83
CA LYS A 127 3.57 -0.81 -18.05
C LYS A 127 4.50 -2.02 -18.17
N GLY A 128 3.97 -3.25 -18.12
CA GLY A 128 4.72 -4.49 -18.27
C GLY A 128 5.19 -5.13 -16.97
N TYR A 129 4.81 -4.61 -15.80
CA TYR A 129 5.18 -5.23 -14.53
C TYR A 129 4.30 -6.45 -14.24
N GLY A 130 4.81 -7.65 -14.54
CA GLY A 130 4.13 -8.93 -14.34
C GLY A 130 4.19 -9.47 -12.90
N SER A 131 4.99 -8.85 -12.04
CA SER A 131 5.10 -9.17 -10.61
C SER A 131 4.96 -7.89 -9.79
N ILE A 132 3.82 -7.76 -9.09
CA ILE A 132 3.50 -6.59 -8.27
C ILE A 132 3.31 -7.06 -6.82
N THR A 133 3.95 -6.36 -5.89
CA THR A 133 3.69 -6.49 -4.46
C THR A 133 2.87 -5.29 -3.99
N LEU A 134 1.80 -5.55 -3.25
CA LEU A 134 1.02 -4.52 -2.59
C LEU A 134 1.49 -4.37 -1.14
N ILE A 135 1.72 -3.15 -0.70
CA ILE A 135 2.02 -2.84 0.70
C ILE A 135 1.02 -1.80 1.17
N GLY A 136 0.27 -2.10 2.23
CA GLY A 136 -0.66 -1.16 2.84
C GLY A 136 -0.28 -0.84 4.27
N HIS A 137 -0.62 0.37 4.72
CA HIS A 137 -0.48 0.77 6.11
C HIS A 137 -1.83 1.12 6.71
N SER A 138 -2.08 0.63 7.92
CA SER A 138 -3.29 0.98 8.68
C SER A 138 -4.56 0.68 7.85
N PHE A 139 -5.43 1.64 7.64
CA PHE A 139 -6.61 1.46 6.80
C PHE A 139 -6.28 1.15 5.33
N GLY A 140 -5.13 1.59 4.81
CA GLY A 140 -4.65 1.16 3.49
C GLY A 140 -4.46 -0.35 3.39
N SER A 141 -4.07 -1.01 4.49
CA SER A 141 -4.05 -2.48 4.58
C SER A 141 -5.45 -3.08 4.42
N THR A 142 -6.44 -2.50 5.08
CA THR A 142 -7.85 -2.93 4.96
C THR A 142 -8.37 -2.72 3.53
N GLN A 143 -8.13 -1.57 2.92
CA GLN A 143 -8.53 -1.28 1.54
C GLN A 143 -7.92 -2.30 0.55
N ILE A 144 -6.65 -2.68 0.73
CA ILE A 144 -6.00 -3.72 -0.08
C ILE A 144 -6.69 -5.08 0.09
N ILE A 145 -7.06 -5.48 1.32
CA ILE A 145 -7.80 -6.73 1.56
C ILE A 145 -9.11 -6.74 0.77
N TYR A 146 -9.85 -5.64 0.78
CA TYR A 146 -11.09 -5.52 0.02
C TYR A 146 -10.87 -5.57 -1.48
N TYR A 147 -9.79 -4.97 -1.99
CA TYR A 147 -9.38 -5.11 -3.39
C TYR A 147 -9.09 -6.57 -3.73
N LEU A 148 -8.32 -7.29 -2.90
CA LEU A 148 -7.96 -8.69 -3.13
C LEU A 148 -9.17 -9.64 -3.08
N ALA A 149 -10.20 -9.30 -2.32
CA ALA A 149 -11.43 -10.09 -2.22
C ALA A 149 -12.32 -10.00 -3.46
N GLN A 150 -12.08 -9.04 -4.35
CA GLN A 150 -12.77 -8.90 -5.64
C GLN A 150 -12.08 -9.76 -6.71
N LYS A 151 -11.80 -9.19 -7.89
CA LYS A 151 -11.02 -9.82 -8.97
C LYS A 151 -9.69 -9.09 -9.12
N PRO A 152 -8.70 -9.36 -8.24
CA PRO A 152 -7.42 -8.68 -8.32
C PRO A 152 -6.70 -9.03 -9.62
N ASN A 153 -5.88 -8.09 -10.10
CA ASN A 153 -5.03 -8.33 -11.26
C ASN A 153 -4.06 -9.49 -10.97
N PRO A 154 -3.91 -10.48 -11.88
CA PRO A 154 -3.04 -11.64 -11.67
C PRO A 154 -1.55 -11.30 -11.56
N ALA A 155 -1.15 -10.08 -11.91
CA ALA A 155 0.20 -9.57 -11.67
C ALA A 155 0.50 -9.36 -10.17
N VAL A 156 -0.51 -9.27 -9.30
CA VAL A 156 -0.32 -9.21 -7.84
C VAL A 156 0.15 -10.57 -7.35
N LYS A 157 1.40 -10.65 -6.89
CA LYS A 157 2.06 -11.89 -6.45
C LYS A 157 2.26 -11.97 -4.95
N LYS A 158 2.25 -10.84 -4.26
CA LYS A 158 2.47 -10.75 -2.81
C LYS A 158 1.73 -9.54 -2.24
N THR A 159 1.35 -9.65 -0.98
CA THR A 159 0.78 -8.53 -0.21
C THR A 159 1.40 -8.48 1.17
N ILE A 160 1.78 -7.30 1.61
CA ILE A 160 2.30 -7.01 2.95
C ILE A 160 1.38 -5.97 3.58
N LEU A 161 0.82 -6.28 4.73
CA LEU A 161 -0.12 -5.43 5.44
C LEU A 161 0.51 -4.97 6.74
N THR A 162 0.79 -3.67 6.87
CA THR A 162 1.39 -3.11 8.07
C THR A 162 0.35 -2.42 8.92
N SER A 163 0.42 -2.57 10.24
CA SER A 163 -0.54 -2.02 11.22
C SER A 163 -1.99 -2.23 10.81
N LEU A 164 -2.30 -3.45 10.35
CA LEU A 164 -3.65 -3.82 9.93
C LEU A 164 -4.61 -3.69 11.12
N VAL A 165 -5.47 -2.69 11.06
CA VAL A 165 -6.54 -2.47 12.04
C VAL A 165 -7.84 -2.14 11.31
N PRO A 166 -8.99 -2.61 11.79
CA PRO A 166 -10.28 -2.16 11.27
C PRO A 166 -10.55 -0.72 11.69
N LEU A 167 -11.40 -0.03 10.93
CA LEU A 167 -11.85 1.30 11.32
C LEU A 167 -12.77 1.23 12.55
N LEU A 168 -12.43 1.99 13.57
CA LEU A 168 -13.28 2.14 14.76
C LEU A 168 -14.54 2.95 14.41
N SER A 169 -15.69 2.47 14.89
CA SER A 169 -16.98 3.14 14.75
C SER A 169 -17.84 2.88 15.98
N LYS A 170 -18.87 3.69 16.18
CA LYS A 170 -19.82 3.50 17.29
C LYS A 170 -21.07 2.77 16.79
N PRO A 171 -21.44 1.61 17.37
CA PRO A 171 -22.60 0.83 16.91
C PRO A 171 -23.91 1.62 16.84
N LYS A 172 -24.15 2.52 17.78
CA LYS A 172 -25.35 3.40 17.78
C LYS A 172 -25.38 4.35 16.59
N GLU A 173 -24.21 4.91 16.19
CA GLU A 173 -24.11 5.78 15.02
C GLU A 173 -24.35 4.99 13.73
N VAL A 174 -23.80 3.76 13.64
CA VAL A 174 -24.03 2.86 12.49
C VAL A 174 -25.52 2.51 12.37
N GLN A 175 -26.19 2.14 13.46
CA GLN A 175 -27.63 1.83 13.42
C GLN A 175 -28.47 3.03 13.01
N LYS A 176 -28.15 4.23 13.52
CA LYS A 176 -28.81 5.47 13.12
C LYS A 176 -28.63 5.73 11.61
N ALA A 177 -27.39 5.62 11.11
CA ALA A 177 -27.11 5.83 9.69
C ALA A 177 -27.85 4.82 8.80
N LEU A 178 -27.91 3.54 9.21
CA LEU A 178 -28.69 2.51 8.50
C LEU A 178 -30.18 2.85 8.46
N ALA A 179 -30.76 3.34 9.54
CA ALA A 179 -32.15 3.76 9.59
C ALA A 179 -32.40 4.95 8.65
N GLN A 180 -31.53 5.94 8.64
CA GLN A 180 -31.62 7.11 7.78
C GLN A 180 -31.56 6.74 6.28
N VAL A 181 -30.63 5.88 5.89
CA VAL A 181 -30.54 5.42 4.48
C VAL A 181 -31.78 4.65 4.06
N LYS A 182 -32.36 3.82 4.94
CA LYS A 182 -33.61 3.11 4.67
C LYS A 182 -34.83 4.02 4.49
N GLN A 183 -34.86 5.13 5.24
CA GLN A 183 -35.95 6.10 5.21
C GLN A 183 -35.82 7.14 4.09
N ALA A 184 -34.57 7.45 3.70
CA ALA A 184 -34.25 8.53 2.76
C ALA A 184 -34.58 8.14 1.32
N ARG A 185 -35.87 8.21 0.96
CA ARG A 185 -36.27 8.28 -0.46
C ARG A 185 -35.95 9.64 -1.12
N THR A 186 -35.48 10.66 -0.38
CA THR A 186 -35.49 12.05 -0.85
C THR A 186 -34.34 12.97 -0.44
N SER A 187 -33.39 12.58 0.42
CA SER A 187 -32.26 13.48 0.77
C SER A 187 -30.91 12.75 0.78
N GLU A 188 -30.34 12.49 -0.38
CA GLU A 188 -28.98 11.99 -0.57
C GLU A 188 -27.88 12.94 -0.04
N ARG A 189 -28.24 14.09 0.52
CA ARG A 189 -27.32 15.17 0.93
C ARG A 189 -27.36 15.55 2.41
N ALA A 190 -28.02 14.78 3.25
CA ALA A 190 -27.93 15.02 4.67
C ALA A 190 -26.58 14.56 5.20
N TRP A 191 -25.78 15.53 5.62
CA TRP A 191 -24.44 15.33 6.22
C TRP A 191 -24.59 15.24 7.71
N GLU A 192 -23.88 14.32 8.31
CA GLU A 192 -23.86 14.16 9.75
C GLU A 192 -22.43 13.97 10.25
N ARG A 193 -22.23 14.13 11.54
CA ARG A 193 -20.94 13.87 12.20
C ARG A 193 -20.95 12.47 12.77
N PHE A 194 -19.88 11.72 12.49
CA PHE A 194 -19.71 10.34 12.92
C PHE A 194 -18.36 10.11 13.61
N THR A 195 -18.27 9.02 14.34
CA THR A 195 -16.99 8.45 14.75
C THR A 195 -16.51 7.48 13.68
N LEU A 196 -15.33 7.75 13.12
CA LEU A 196 -14.67 6.86 12.18
C LEU A 196 -13.15 6.94 12.38
N SER A 197 -12.52 5.81 12.74
CA SER A 197 -11.11 5.75 13.11
C SER A 197 -10.77 6.78 14.22
N TYR A 198 -9.74 7.59 14.04
CA TYR A 198 -9.34 8.64 14.98
C TYR A 198 -10.24 9.90 14.96
N CYS A 199 -11.17 9.99 14.02
CA CYS A 199 -12.14 11.08 13.92
C CYS A 199 -13.29 10.87 14.92
N ASN A 200 -13.02 11.12 16.20
CA ASN A 200 -13.97 10.85 17.28
C ASN A 200 -15.15 11.85 17.26
N GLY A 201 -16.22 11.51 16.54
CA GLY A 201 -17.44 12.34 16.41
C GLY A 201 -17.28 13.53 15.44
N ASN A 202 -16.18 13.63 14.71
CA ASN A 202 -15.89 14.74 13.80
C ASN A 202 -15.81 14.35 12.32
N TYR A 203 -16.01 13.08 11.97
CA TYR A 203 -16.06 12.66 10.58
C TYR A 203 -17.36 13.10 9.94
N VAL A 204 -17.31 14.09 9.06
CA VAL A 204 -18.50 14.67 8.39
C VAL A 204 -18.75 13.99 7.06
N ALA A 205 -19.86 13.28 6.93
CA ALA A 205 -20.17 12.54 5.71
C ALA A 205 -21.68 12.36 5.48
N PRO A 206 -22.13 12.11 4.23
CA PRO A 206 -23.41 11.51 3.98
C PRO A 206 -23.47 10.10 4.59
N HIS A 207 -24.66 9.69 5.03
CA HIS A 207 -24.86 8.37 5.67
C HIS A 207 -24.34 7.21 4.82
N ALA A 208 -24.60 7.21 3.51
CA ALA A 208 -24.15 6.16 2.60
C ALA A 208 -22.62 6.09 2.50
N ALA A 209 -21.92 7.23 2.44
CA ALA A 209 -20.47 7.27 2.41
C ALA A 209 -19.88 6.73 3.73
N TYR A 210 -20.40 7.15 4.89
CA TYR A 210 -20.01 6.61 6.18
C TYR A 210 -20.23 5.09 6.26
N LEU A 211 -21.41 4.60 5.86
CA LEU A 211 -21.76 3.18 5.90
C LEU A 211 -20.85 2.32 5.04
N SER A 212 -20.35 2.84 3.91
CA SER A 212 -19.42 2.07 3.06
C SER A 212 -18.16 1.63 3.81
N TYR A 213 -17.74 2.39 4.81
CA TYR A 213 -16.57 2.08 5.63
C TYR A 213 -16.87 1.22 6.85
N VAL A 214 -17.95 1.52 7.59
CA VAL A 214 -18.23 0.90 8.89
C VAL A 214 -18.91 -0.46 8.82
N THR A 215 -19.41 -0.86 7.67
CA THR A 215 -19.88 -2.23 7.44
C THR A 215 -18.74 -3.25 7.38
N ASN A 216 -17.50 -2.79 7.59
CA ASN A 216 -16.27 -3.55 7.49
C ASN A 216 -15.63 -3.73 8.87
N ASP A 217 -16.28 -4.54 9.70
CA ASP A 217 -15.81 -4.87 11.04
C ASP A 217 -14.62 -5.86 11.06
N HIS A 218 -14.14 -6.16 12.27
CA HIS A 218 -13.05 -7.10 12.51
C HIS A 218 -13.31 -8.47 11.90
N ASN A 219 -14.52 -9.00 12.04
CA ASN A 219 -14.86 -10.33 11.56
C ASN A 219 -14.82 -10.40 10.03
N LYS A 220 -15.40 -9.40 9.39
CA LYS A 220 -15.39 -9.32 7.92
C LYS A 220 -13.96 -9.17 7.37
N THR A 221 -13.11 -8.37 8.03
CA THR A 221 -11.70 -8.24 7.65
C THR A 221 -10.97 -9.59 7.75
N LEU A 222 -11.16 -10.34 8.86
CA LEU A 222 -10.60 -11.67 9.03
C LEU A 222 -11.12 -12.68 8.00
N ASP A 223 -12.42 -12.63 7.69
CA ASP A 223 -13.03 -13.53 6.70
C ASP A 223 -12.52 -13.26 5.29
N LEU A 224 -12.28 -12.00 4.94
CA LEU A 224 -11.69 -11.63 3.65
C LEU A 224 -10.23 -12.04 3.57
N LEU A 225 -9.45 -11.86 4.64
CA LEU A 225 -8.07 -12.33 4.72
C LEU A 225 -7.96 -13.83 4.43
N GLY A 226 -8.82 -14.64 5.04
CA GLY A 226 -8.83 -16.09 4.84
C GLY A 226 -9.27 -16.53 3.42
N LYS A 227 -9.82 -15.61 2.61
CA LYS A 227 -10.27 -15.87 1.23
C LYS A 227 -9.31 -15.35 0.16
N THR A 228 -8.26 -14.62 0.55
CA THR A 228 -7.31 -14.07 -0.42
C THR A 228 -6.52 -15.19 -1.10
N LYS A 229 -6.39 -15.10 -2.43
CA LYS A 229 -5.60 -16.06 -3.22
C LYS A 229 -4.12 -15.71 -3.30
N ALA A 230 -3.80 -14.42 -3.26
CA ALA A 230 -2.42 -13.95 -3.25
C ALA A 230 -1.81 -14.17 -1.85
N PRO A 231 -0.55 -14.59 -1.73
CA PRO A 231 0.11 -14.72 -0.44
C PRO A 231 0.14 -13.39 0.32
N VAL A 232 -0.35 -13.40 1.56
CA VAL A 232 -0.40 -12.24 2.46
C VAL A 232 0.54 -12.46 3.63
N GLU A 233 1.25 -11.43 4.05
CA GLU A 233 1.95 -11.35 5.33
C GLU A 233 1.52 -10.08 6.06
N VAL A 234 1.45 -10.15 7.39
CA VAL A 234 1.05 -9.03 8.25
C VAL A 234 2.21 -8.66 9.16
N ILE A 235 2.50 -7.36 9.27
CA ILE A 235 3.50 -6.81 10.19
C ILE A 235 2.77 -5.85 11.13
N LEU A 236 2.87 -6.09 12.43
CA LEU A 236 2.21 -5.32 13.48
C LEU A 236 3.23 -4.74 14.45
N GLY A 237 2.93 -3.58 15.03
CA GLY A 237 3.70 -3.01 16.12
C GLY A 237 3.29 -3.62 17.46
N GLY A 238 4.25 -4.08 18.28
CA GLY A 238 3.98 -4.68 19.58
C GLY A 238 3.45 -3.71 20.63
N ALA A 239 3.66 -2.40 20.45
CA ALA A 239 3.12 -1.33 21.27
C ALA A 239 1.99 -0.54 20.59
N ASP A 240 1.42 -1.05 19.48
CA ASP A 240 0.32 -0.42 18.78
C ASP A 240 -0.97 -0.49 19.60
N THR A 241 -1.40 0.65 20.13
CA THR A 241 -2.62 0.77 20.95
C THR A 241 -3.92 0.84 20.14
N ALA A 242 -3.82 0.92 18.81
CA ALA A 242 -4.99 0.92 17.93
C ALA A 242 -5.56 -0.49 17.68
N MET A 243 -4.87 -1.53 18.14
CA MET A 243 -5.32 -2.92 17.99
C MET A 243 -5.58 -3.59 19.36
N GLU A 244 -6.48 -4.57 19.36
CA GLU A 244 -6.67 -5.47 20.50
C GLU A 244 -5.45 -6.39 20.67
N SER A 245 -5.06 -6.69 21.90
CA SER A 245 -3.91 -7.57 22.19
C SER A 245 -4.02 -8.97 21.57
N ILE A 246 -5.23 -9.48 21.39
CA ILE A 246 -5.51 -10.80 20.75
C ILE A 246 -5.55 -10.73 19.21
N TRP A 247 -5.37 -9.54 18.62
CA TRP A 247 -5.49 -9.37 17.17
C TRP A 247 -4.47 -10.18 16.35
N PRO A 248 -3.18 -10.24 16.73
CA PRO A 248 -2.19 -11.07 16.05
C PRO A 248 -2.60 -12.55 15.99
N GLU A 249 -3.14 -13.10 17.09
CA GLU A 249 -3.59 -14.48 17.18
C GLU A 249 -4.81 -14.75 16.31
N LYS A 250 -5.76 -13.81 16.26
CA LYS A 250 -6.94 -13.88 15.38
C LYS A 250 -6.53 -13.95 13.90
N ILE A 251 -5.48 -13.20 13.50
CA ILE A 251 -4.95 -13.23 12.14
C ILE A 251 -4.22 -14.56 11.87
N ARG A 252 -3.35 -15.01 12.80
CA ARG A 252 -2.64 -16.30 12.68
C ARG A 252 -3.60 -17.48 12.55
N ALA A 253 -4.73 -17.44 13.26
CA ALA A 253 -5.78 -18.47 13.17
C ALA A 253 -6.43 -18.59 11.78
N ARG A 254 -6.23 -17.59 10.91
CA ARG A 254 -6.64 -17.62 9.49
C ARG A 254 -5.53 -18.16 8.55
N GLY A 255 -4.44 -18.68 9.11
CA GLY A 255 -3.29 -19.19 8.34
C GLY A 255 -2.40 -18.08 7.76
N ILE A 256 -2.54 -16.86 8.21
CA ILE A 256 -1.75 -15.70 7.72
C ILE A 256 -0.50 -15.52 8.61
N PRO A 257 0.71 -15.49 8.03
CA PRO A 257 1.92 -15.17 8.77
C PRO A 257 1.85 -13.75 9.37
N VAL A 258 2.16 -13.64 10.68
CA VAL A 258 2.19 -12.38 11.41
C VAL A 258 3.55 -12.20 12.06
N THR A 259 4.22 -11.10 11.73
CA THR A 259 5.40 -10.60 12.45
C THR A 259 4.96 -9.47 13.38
N VAL A 260 5.40 -9.51 14.62
CA VAL A 260 5.23 -8.40 15.57
C VAL A 260 6.60 -7.79 15.81
N ILE A 261 6.75 -6.49 15.52
CA ILE A 261 7.97 -5.73 15.80
C ILE A 261 7.85 -5.18 17.21
N ASP A 262 8.73 -5.64 18.09
CA ASP A 262 8.71 -5.26 19.51
C ASP A 262 8.84 -3.74 19.68
N LYS A 263 8.12 -3.18 20.64
CA LYS A 263 8.08 -1.73 20.97
C LYS A 263 7.62 -0.80 19.84
N ALA A 264 7.34 -1.29 18.64
CA ALA A 264 6.81 -0.46 17.55
C ALA A 264 5.39 -0.01 17.86
N GLY A 265 5.13 1.27 17.70
CA GLY A 265 3.79 1.85 17.69
C GLY A 265 3.09 1.63 16.35
N HIS A 266 1.95 2.32 16.18
CA HIS A 266 1.13 2.23 14.96
C HIS A 266 1.89 2.63 13.69
N PHE A 267 2.80 3.61 13.78
CA PHE A 267 3.54 4.18 12.66
C PHE A 267 4.99 3.68 12.53
N PHE A 268 5.41 2.74 13.39
CA PHE A 268 6.79 2.24 13.40
C PHE A 268 7.82 3.37 13.48
N ASP A 269 7.61 4.29 14.41
CA ASP A 269 8.43 5.48 14.56
C ASP A 269 9.85 5.13 15.09
N ASP A 270 10.80 6.04 14.95
CA ASP A 270 12.18 5.96 15.42
C ASP A 270 12.94 4.74 14.88
N ALA A 271 13.56 3.97 15.76
CA ALA A 271 14.37 2.79 15.39
C ALA A 271 13.55 1.68 14.71
N GLN A 272 12.24 1.58 15.01
CA GLN A 272 11.35 0.56 14.46
C GLN A 272 11.02 0.77 12.97
N GLU A 273 11.31 1.94 12.42
CA GLU A 273 11.25 2.21 10.98
C GLU A 273 12.25 1.34 10.20
N PHE A 274 13.46 1.17 10.75
CA PHE A 274 14.47 0.28 10.17
C PHE A 274 14.04 -1.18 10.27
N ASP A 275 13.51 -1.61 11.42
CA ASP A 275 13.01 -2.98 11.61
C ASP A 275 11.88 -3.30 10.62
N LEU A 276 10.97 -2.33 10.37
CA LEU A 276 9.92 -2.47 9.35
C LEU A 276 10.53 -2.63 7.96
N SER A 277 11.49 -1.78 7.60
CA SER A 277 12.13 -1.78 6.28
C SER A 277 12.88 -3.10 6.03
N ASP A 278 13.65 -3.56 7.02
CA ASP A 278 14.40 -4.81 6.95
C ASP A 278 13.46 -6.02 6.82
N LYS A 279 12.34 -6.02 7.56
CA LYS A 279 11.34 -7.09 7.47
C LYS A 279 10.66 -7.10 6.10
N VAL A 280 10.27 -5.95 5.57
CA VAL A 280 9.67 -5.83 4.24
C VAL A 280 10.66 -6.29 3.17
N GLU A 281 11.91 -5.85 3.22
CA GLU A 281 12.95 -6.28 2.28
C GLU A 281 13.18 -7.80 2.34
N SER A 282 13.25 -8.36 3.54
CA SER A 282 13.38 -9.81 3.76
C SER A 282 12.26 -10.59 3.04
N ILE A 283 11.01 -10.11 3.13
CA ILE A 283 9.86 -10.72 2.44
C ILE A 283 10.01 -10.57 0.92
N LEU A 284 10.39 -9.40 0.43
CA LEU A 284 10.51 -9.13 -1.01
C LEU A 284 11.62 -9.97 -1.66
N LYS A 285 12.72 -10.25 -0.95
CA LYS A 285 13.82 -11.11 -1.43
C LYS A 285 13.42 -12.58 -1.64
N THR A 286 12.33 -13.04 -1.04
CA THR A 286 11.82 -14.40 -1.26
C THR A 286 11.05 -14.56 -2.57
N LEU A 287 10.72 -13.46 -3.24
CA LEU A 287 9.94 -13.48 -4.46
C LEU A 287 10.81 -13.80 -5.67
N PRO A 288 10.28 -14.55 -6.66
CA PRO A 288 10.99 -14.76 -7.90
C PRO A 288 11.24 -13.41 -8.60
N ALA A 289 12.35 -13.34 -9.34
CA ALA A 289 12.70 -12.17 -10.12
C ALA A 289 11.51 -11.72 -11.01
N GLY A 290 11.24 -10.43 -11.02
CA GLY A 290 10.24 -9.84 -11.90
C GLY A 290 10.65 -10.08 -13.35
N LYS A 291 9.73 -10.54 -14.19
CA LYS A 291 9.89 -10.50 -15.64
C LYS A 291 9.18 -9.23 -16.13
N LYS A 292 9.90 -8.39 -16.84
CA LYS A 292 9.29 -7.39 -17.72
C LYS A 292 8.69 -8.08 -18.92
#